data_65b0f6f9b43caee2702bcfde21602bf4
#
_entry.id   65b0f6f9b43caee2702bcfde21602bf4
#
_cell.length_a   1.000
_cell.length_b   1.000
_cell.length_c   1.000
_cell.angle_alpha   90.00
_cell.angle_beta   90.00
_cell.angle_gamma   90.00
#
_symmetry.space_group_name_H-M   'P 1'
#
loop_
_entity.id
_entity.type
_entity.pdbx_description
1 polymer ?
#
loop_
_entity_poly.entity_id
_entity_poly.type
_entity_poly.pdbx_seq_one_letter_code
_entity_poly.pdbx_strand_id
1 'polypeptide(L)'
;MHILAIETTGPHCSVAIIDESGKVKEVSSRGTMNHLQFLMPLTKQLLSDCGLQLGDIQVIAVSAGPGSFTGIRIGVSSARGLAQVLGCKITPVETLKAFAYHVPEYDGLICPIFDARRNQVYGGAYAWQDGEIVEAVPGGPYMLDEYLALLEQAIAKSGIDRLQFFGDGLKPYGPKVEDWASGHPVQLFIAKEEHRYQEAGSVARLGLAETNKGNAREYETVFPNYMRIAEAQKNLDDRLARIAQEAKAAEANPAEVQHE
;
A
#
# COMPACT_ATOMS: atom_id res chain seq x y z
N MET A 1 -8.36 -0.98 24.36
CA MET A 1 -7.41 -0.26 23.47
C MET A 1 -8.16 0.23 22.25
N HIS A 2 -7.91 1.50 21.81
CA HIS A 2 -8.46 2.02 20.56
C HIS A 2 -7.30 2.37 19.62
N ILE A 3 -7.39 1.92 18.37
CA ILE A 3 -6.45 2.22 17.31
C ILE A 3 -7.14 3.11 16.28
N LEU A 4 -6.52 4.26 15.97
CA LEU A 4 -6.92 5.11 14.86
C LEU A 4 -6.15 4.66 13.60
N ALA A 5 -6.85 4.24 12.56
CA ALA A 5 -6.26 3.87 11.29
C ALA A 5 -6.40 5.00 10.27
N ILE A 6 -5.35 5.21 9.48
CA ILE A 6 -5.27 6.25 8.45
C ILE A 6 -4.93 5.60 7.11
N GLU A 7 -5.79 5.83 6.10
CA GLU A 7 -5.56 5.42 4.73
C GLU A 7 -5.66 6.62 3.78
N THR A 8 -4.55 6.91 3.11
CA THR A 8 -4.42 8.03 2.16
C THR A 8 -3.64 7.64 0.90
N THR A 9 -3.32 6.35 0.75
CA THR A 9 -2.46 5.87 -0.36
C THR A 9 -3.22 5.63 -1.65
N GLY A 10 -4.56 5.53 -1.57
CA GLY A 10 -5.47 5.35 -2.68
C GLY A 10 -6.17 6.64 -3.14
N PRO A 11 -7.22 6.53 -3.97
CA PRO A 11 -7.98 7.67 -4.47
C PRO A 11 -8.83 8.35 -3.39
N HIS A 12 -9.16 7.65 -2.32
CA HIS A 12 -9.99 8.14 -1.21
C HIS A 12 -9.15 8.35 0.04
N CYS A 13 -9.50 9.38 0.83
CA CYS A 13 -9.02 9.52 2.19
C CYS A 13 -10.02 8.82 3.11
N SER A 14 -9.59 7.87 3.90
CA SER A 14 -10.43 7.25 4.92
C SER A 14 -9.70 7.15 6.25
N VAL A 15 -10.48 7.12 7.32
CA VAL A 15 -10.02 6.88 8.69
C VAL A 15 -10.95 5.89 9.37
N ALA A 16 -10.39 5.02 10.21
CA ALA A 16 -11.16 4.06 10.97
C ALA A 16 -10.70 4.01 12.43
N ILE A 17 -11.60 3.66 13.32
CA ILE A 17 -11.27 3.29 14.69
C ILE A 17 -11.64 1.82 14.88
N ILE A 18 -10.70 1.07 15.46
CA ILE A 18 -10.90 -0.31 15.86
C ILE A 18 -10.63 -0.44 17.36
N ASP A 19 -11.47 -1.20 18.04
CA ASP A 19 -11.25 -1.59 19.42
C ASP A 19 -10.59 -2.99 19.52
N GLU A 20 -10.19 -3.37 20.71
CA GLU A 20 -9.56 -4.68 20.95
C GLU A 20 -10.48 -5.87 20.72
N SER A 21 -11.81 -5.66 20.64
CA SER A 21 -12.76 -6.71 20.25
C SER A 21 -12.83 -6.92 18.72
N GLY A 22 -12.12 -6.06 17.94
CA GLY A 22 -12.15 -6.09 16.49
C GLY A 22 -13.32 -5.32 15.86
N LYS A 23 -14.11 -4.60 16.65
CA LYS A 23 -15.18 -3.75 16.14
C LYS A 23 -14.61 -2.51 15.45
N VAL A 24 -14.93 -2.35 14.17
CA VAL A 24 -14.46 -1.26 13.31
C VAL A 24 -15.57 -0.29 13.01
N LYS A 25 -15.26 1.01 13.05
CA LYS A 25 -16.06 2.07 12.46
C LYS A 25 -15.18 2.90 11.53
N GLU A 26 -15.67 3.21 10.33
CA GLU A 26 -14.93 3.91 9.29
C GLU A 26 -15.73 5.06 8.71
N VAL A 27 -15.03 6.11 8.29
CA VAL A 27 -15.55 7.21 7.46
C VAL A 27 -14.58 7.53 6.34
N SER A 28 -15.13 7.87 5.17
CA SER A 28 -14.36 8.10 3.94
C SER A 28 -14.82 9.35 3.19
N SER A 29 -13.90 10.00 2.49
CA SER A 29 -14.14 11.22 1.71
C SER A 29 -14.82 10.99 0.36
N ARG A 30 -15.29 9.85 0.03
CA ARG A 30 -15.89 9.46 -1.26
C ARG A 30 -15.74 10.50 -2.37
N GLY A 31 -14.75 10.36 -3.24
CA GLY A 31 -14.74 11.00 -4.56
C GLY A 31 -13.82 12.19 -4.82
N THR A 32 -12.98 12.65 -3.89
CA THR A 32 -12.05 13.75 -4.15
C THR A 32 -10.65 13.47 -3.61
N MET A 33 -9.60 13.67 -4.45
CA MET A 33 -8.19 13.47 -4.08
C MET A 33 -7.61 14.61 -3.19
N ASN A 34 -8.37 15.12 -2.22
CA ASN A 34 -7.94 16.17 -1.30
C ASN A 34 -7.66 15.62 0.10
N HIS A 35 -6.77 14.63 0.20
CA HIS A 35 -6.47 13.92 1.44
C HIS A 35 -6.11 14.85 2.60
N LEU A 36 -5.29 15.88 2.34
CA LEU A 36 -4.86 16.83 3.35
C LEU A 36 -6.02 17.63 3.96
N GLN A 37 -7.02 17.97 3.14
CA GLN A 37 -8.19 18.75 3.59
C GLN A 37 -9.17 17.88 4.38
N PHE A 38 -9.30 16.60 4.04
CA PHE A 38 -10.31 15.72 4.63
C PHE A 38 -9.84 14.94 5.85
N LEU A 39 -8.55 14.66 5.99
CA LEU A 39 -8.02 13.76 7.01
C LEU A 39 -8.44 14.17 8.44
N MET A 40 -8.17 15.40 8.84
CA MET A 40 -8.51 15.86 10.20
C MET A 40 -10.01 16.06 10.41
N PRO A 41 -10.80 16.63 9.48
CA PRO A 41 -12.26 16.65 9.58
C PRO A 41 -12.89 15.27 9.74
N LEU A 42 -12.48 14.28 8.93
CA LEU A 42 -12.97 12.90 9.04
C LEU A 42 -12.59 12.27 10.39
N THR A 43 -11.36 12.50 10.84
CA THR A 43 -10.91 12.02 12.17
C THR A 43 -11.79 12.60 13.29
N LYS A 44 -12.06 13.91 13.26
CA LYS A 44 -12.93 14.57 14.24
C LYS A 44 -14.35 14.02 14.19
N GLN A 45 -14.92 13.85 13.00
CA GLN A 45 -16.24 13.26 12.82
C GLN A 45 -16.29 11.84 13.40
N LEU A 46 -15.33 10.99 13.05
CA LEU A 46 -15.28 9.60 13.47
C LEU A 46 -15.17 9.47 15.00
N LEU A 47 -14.32 10.27 15.65
CA LEU A 47 -14.20 10.31 17.10
C LEU A 47 -15.54 10.69 17.75
N SER A 48 -16.20 11.75 17.26
CA SER A 48 -17.53 12.16 17.73
C SER A 48 -18.57 11.05 17.57
N ASP A 49 -18.58 10.38 16.41
CA ASP A 49 -19.50 9.28 16.12
C ASP A 49 -19.26 8.04 16.98
N CYS A 50 -18.05 7.88 17.51
CA CYS A 50 -17.68 6.81 18.45
C CYS A 50 -17.86 7.23 19.93
N GLY A 51 -18.14 8.49 20.21
CA GLY A 51 -18.19 9.02 21.59
C GLY A 51 -16.81 9.09 22.25
N LEU A 52 -15.75 9.19 21.43
CA LEU A 52 -14.35 9.22 21.86
C LEU A 52 -13.75 10.61 21.69
N GLN A 53 -12.69 10.88 22.46
CA GLN A 53 -11.79 12.01 22.28
C GLN A 53 -10.46 11.54 21.66
N LEU A 54 -9.70 12.45 21.12
CA LEU A 54 -8.41 12.12 20.50
C LEU A 54 -7.43 11.46 21.52
N GLY A 55 -7.50 11.87 22.79
CA GLY A 55 -6.71 11.29 23.87
C GLY A 55 -7.04 9.83 24.23
N ASP A 56 -8.16 9.30 23.73
CA ASP A 56 -8.55 7.90 23.95
C ASP A 56 -7.86 6.95 22.97
N ILE A 57 -7.09 7.47 22.01
CA ILE A 57 -6.33 6.69 21.04
C ILE A 57 -4.98 6.29 21.61
N GLN A 58 -4.70 5.00 21.67
CA GLN A 58 -3.45 4.44 22.20
C GLN A 58 -2.43 4.04 21.14
N VAL A 59 -2.88 3.80 19.89
CA VAL A 59 -2.01 3.46 18.76
C VAL A 59 -2.59 4.09 17.50
N ILE A 60 -1.70 4.48 16.58
CA ILE A 60 -2.11 4.89 15.23
C ILE A 60 -1.61 3.84 14.23
N ALA A 61 -2.52 3.25 13.47
CA ALA A 61 -2.17 2.44 12.31
C ALA A 61 -2.16 3.31 11.04
N VAL A 62 -1.19 3.16 10.16
CA VAL A 62 -1.12 3.95 8.94
C VAL A 62 -0.60 3.13 7.76
N SER A 63 -1.26 3.23 6.61
CA SER A 63 -0.71 2.69 5.37
C SER A 63 0.61 3.37 5.03
N ALA A 64 1.70 2.62 5.14
CA ALA A 64 3.04 3.11 4.88
C ALA A 64 3.48 2.98 3.40
N GLY A 65 2.66 2.34 2.56
CA GLY A 65 2.90 2.07 1.14
C GLY A 65 2.86 0.57 0.82
N PRO A 66 2.85 0.24 -0.47
CA PRO A 66 2.92 1.12 -1.63
C PRO A 66 1.60 1.86 -1.93
N GLY A 67 1.68 2.83 -2.86
CA GLY A 67 0.53 3.61 -3.33
C GLY A 67 0.93 5.01 -3.81
N SER A 68 0.00 5.94 -3.77
CA SER A 68 0.23 7.35 -4.13
C SER A 68 1.38 7.95 -3.31
N PHE A 69 2.42 8.44 -3.98
CA PHE A 69 3.59 9.06 -3.34
C PHE A 69 3.21 10.23 -2.41
N THR A 70 2.32 11.10 -2.86
CA THR A 70 1.80 12.20 -2.05
C THR A 70 0.92 11.69 -0.92
N GLY A 71 0.06 10.71 -1.22
CA GLY A 71 -0.84 10.11 -0.23
C GLY A 71 -0.09 9.45 0.92
N ILE A 72 0.92 8.63 0.65
CA ILE A 72 1.77 8.00 1.68
C ILE A 72 2.40 9.07 2.59
N ARG A 73 2.93 10.15 2.01
CA ARG A 73 3.52 11.25 2.80
C ARG A 73 2.52 11.92 3.71
N ILE A 74 1.34 12.23 3.20
CA ILE A 74 0.26 12.85 3.99
C ILE A 74 -0.10 11.95 5.17
N GLY A 75 -0.37 10.68 4.93
CA GLY A 75 -0.75 9.72 5.97
C GLY A 75 0.33 9.55 7.03
N VAL A 76 1.55 9.21 6.62
CA VAL A 76 2.65 8.95 7.56
C VAL A 76 3.04 10.21 8.35
N SER A 77 3.11 11.39 7.69
CA SER A 77 3.42 12.64 8.41
C SER A 77 2.34 13.02 9.41
N SER A 78 1.06 12.84 9.04
CA SER A 78 -0.06 13.10 9.93
C SER A 78 -0.09 12.12 11.12
N ALA A 79 0.14 10.84 10.86
CA ALA A 79 0.25 9.81 11.89
C ALA A 79 1.38 10.14 12.89
N ARG A 80 2.55 10.55 12.39
CA ARG A 80 3.68 10.95 13.24
C ARG A 80 3.36 12.18 14.08
N GLY A 81 2.76 13.21 13.48
CA GLY A 81 2.36 14.41 14.22
C GLY A 81 1.33 14.11 15.32
N LEU A 82 0.32 13.31 15.02
CA LEU A 82 -0.67 12.88 16.00
C LEU A 82 -0.04 12.01 17.10
N ALA A 83 0.79 11.04 16.74
CA ALA A 83 1.44 10.16 17.71
C ALA A 83 2.38 10.94 18.66
N GLN A 84 3.10 11.94 18.14
CA GLN A 84 3.95 12.84 18.93
C GLN A 84 3.12 13.60 19.98
N VAL A 85 1.97 14.16 19.58
CA VAL A 85 1.09 14.91 20.49
C VAL A 85 0.45 14.00 21.54
N LEU A 86 0.07 12.79 21.14
CA LEU A 86 -0.60 11.82 22.01
C LEU A 86 0.37 11.01 22.89
N GLY A 87 1.67 11.02 22.58
CA GLY A 87 2.65 10.15 23.24
C GLY A 87 2.39 8.66 22.96
N CYS A 88 1.85 8.31 21.80
CA CYS A 88 1.52 6.94 21.44
C CYS A 88 2.39 6.39 20.31
N LYS A 89 2.37 5.07 20.12
CA LYS A 89 3.11 4.38 19.06
C LYS A 89 2.34 4.35 17.73
N ILE A 90 3.08 4.06 16.66
CA ILE A 90 2.52 3.86 15.32
C ILE A 90 2.77 2.42 14.88
N THR A 91 1.76 1.79 14.32
CA THR A 91 1.88 0.54 13.57
C THR A 91 1.86 0.85 12.07
N PRO A 92 3.01 0.83 11.38
CA PRO A 92 3.03 0.95 9.93
C PRO A 92 2.44 -0.31 9.29
N VAL A 93 1.53 -0.11 8.34
CA VAL A 93 0.80 -1.18 7.66
C VAL A 93 1.22 -1.22 6.20
N GLU A 94 1.49 -2.42 5.69
CA GLU A 94 1.70 -2.63 4.27
C GLU A 94 0.36 -2.56 3.53
N THR A 95 0.27 -1.62 2.57
CA THR A 95 -1.01 -1.33 1.89
C THR A 95 -1.53 -2.53 1.09
N LEU A 96 -0.68 -3.27 0.39
CA LEU A 96 -1.10 -4.45 -0.37
C LEU A 96 -1.63 -5.55 0.55
N LYS A 97 -0.93 -5.84 1.63
CA LYS A 97 -1.32 -6.86 2.61
C LYS A 97 -2.65 -6.55 3.31
N ALA A 98 -2.95 -5.26 3.50
CA ALA A 98 -4.21 -4.83 4.11
C ALA A 98 -5.45 -5.30 3.33
N PHE A 99 -5.33 -5.52 2.01
CA PHE A 99 -6.43 -6.04 1.19
C PHE A 99 -6.91 -7.43 1.60
N ALA A 100 -6.11 -8.22 2.30
CA ALA A 100 -6.59 -9.48 2.83
C ALA A 100 -7.80 -9.30 3.77
N TYR A 101 -7.87 -8.16 4.45
CA TYR A 101 -9.00 -7.84 5.33
C TYR A 101 -10.23 -7.23 4.62
N HIS A 102 -10.19 -7.04 3.28
CA HIS A 102 -11.40 -6.76 2.50
C HIS A 102 -12.29 -8.00 2.41
N VAL A 103 -11.66 -9.17 2.40
CA VAL A 103 -12.31 -10.47 2.28
C VAL A 103 -11.72 -11.44 3.32
N PRO A 104 -12.02 -11.23 4.63
CA PRO A 104 -11.52 -12.11 5.68
C PRO A 104 -11.88 -13.57 5.41
N GLU A 105 -10.93 -14.47 5.69
CA GLU A 105 -11.12 -15.93 5.52
C GLU A 105 -11.47 -16.37 4.08
N TYR A 106 -11.14 -15.54 3.06
CA TYR A 106 -11.37 -15.90 1.67
C TYR A 106 -10.56 -17.16 1.30
N ASP A 107 -11.26 -18.16 0.77
CA ASP A 107 -10.65 -19.38 0.26
C ASP A 107 -10.14 -19.18 -1.16
N GLY A 108 -8.97 -18.55 -1.27
CA GLY A 108 -8.36 -18.16 -2.54
C GLY A 108 -7.17 -17.21 -2.36
N LEU A 109 -6.58 -16.78 -3.47
CA LEU A 109 -5.56 -15.75 -3.49
C LEU A 109 -6.19 -14.36 -3.61
N ILE A 110 -5.81 -13.46 -2.74
CA ILE A 110 -6.17 -12.05 -2.74
C ILE A 110 -5.04 -11.30 -3.44
N CYS A 111 -5.34 -10.71 -4.60
CA CYS A 111 -4.37 -10.19 -5.55
C CYS A 111 -4.55 -8.67 -5.77
N PRO A 112 -4.13 -7.81 -4.84
CA PRO A 112 -4.14 -6.38 -5.05
C PRO A 112 -3.08 -5.97 -6.08
N ILE A 113 -3.46 -5.10 -7.02
CA ILE A 113 -2.55 -4.45 -7.98
C ILE A 113 -2.81 -2.95 -8.06
N PHE A 114 -1.78 -2.13 -7.94
CA PHE A 114 -1.85 -0.69 -8.15
C PHE A 114 -1.07 -0.29 -9.39
N ASP A 115 -1.58 0.70 -10.13
CA ASP A 115 -0.90 1.21 -11.32
C ASP A 115 0.39 1.95 -10.96
N ALA A 116 1.55 1.34 -11.24
CA ALA A 116 2.87 1.94 -11.10
C ALA A 116 3.36 2.61 -12.40
N ARG A 117 2.47 2.77 -13.41
CA ARG A 117 2.73 3.30 -14.74
C ARG A 117 3.65 2.42 -15.60
N ARG A 118 3.68 2.68 -16.93
CA ARG A 118 4.60 2.03 -17.88
C ARG A 118 4.57 0.49 -17.84
N ASN A 119 3.38 -0.08 -17.78
CA ASN A 119 3.15 -1.52 -17.70
C ASN A 119 3.72 -2.19 -16.42
N GLN A 120 3.93 -1.39 -15.37
CA GLN A 120 4.34 -1.86 -14.05
C GLN A 120 3.16 -1.78 -13.07
N VAL A 121 3.16 -2.68 -12.13
CA VAL A 121 2.21 -2.72 -11.01
C VAL A 121 2.98 -2.82 -9.69
N TYR A 122 2.43 -2.21 -8.64
CA TYR A 122 2.69 -2.71 -7.30
C TYR A 122 1.70 -3.83 -7.06
N GLY A 123 2.19 -5.04 -6.92
CA GLY A 123 1.35 -6.23 -6.76
C GLY A 123 1.84 -7.13 -5.64
N GLY A 124 0.96 -7.98 -5.17
CA GLY A 124 1.24 -9.04 -4.22
C GLY A 124 0.11 -10.06 -4.27
N ALA A 125 0.30 -11.24 -3.70
CA ALA A 125 -0.75 -12.22 -3.55
C ALA A 125 -0.73 -12.79 -2.13
N TYR A 126 -1.88 -12.83 -1.49
CA TYR A 126 -2.05 -13.21 -0.10
C TYR A 126 -3.12 -14.28 0.03
N ALA A 127 -2.94 -15.18 0.98
CA ALA A 127 -3.95 -16.19 1.33
C ALA A 127 -4.17 -16.22 2.85
N TRP A 128 -5.35 -16.59 3.26
CA TRP A 128 -5.62 -16.91 4.66
C TRP A 128 -5.27 -18.38 4.94
N GLN A 129 -4.45 -18.63 5.95
CA GLN A 129 -4.10 -19.95 6.44
C GLN A 129 -4.14 -19.94 7.97
N ASP A 130 -4.99 -20.76 8.57
CA ASP A 130 -5.14 -20.88 10.03
C ASP A 130 -5.35 -19.52 10.75
N GLY A 131 -6.11 -18.60 10.13
CA GLY A 131 -6.38 -17.27 10.66
C GLY A 131 -5.24 -16.24 10.47
N GLU A 132 -4.15 -16.62 9.83
CA GLU A 132 -3.01 -15.74 9.52
C GLU A 132 -2.93 -15.46 8.01
N ILE A 133 -2.38 -14.29 7.66
CA ILE A 133 -2.15 -13.91 6.27
C ILE A 133 -0.77 -14.38 5.84
N VAL A 134 -0.74 -15.26 4.84
CA VAL A 134 0.48 -15.78 4.21
C VAL A 134 0.69 -15.11 2.85
N GLU A 135 1.92 -14.73 2.55
CA GLU A 135 2.30 -14.18 1.27
C GLU A 135 2.60 -15.31 0.27
N ALA A 136 1.76 -15.43 -0.76
CA ALA A 136 2.00 -16.34 -1.88
C ALA A 136 2.90 -15.70 -2.94
N VAL A 137 2.73 -14.39 -3.18
CA VAL A 137 3.64 -13.54 -3.94
C VAL A 137 3.96 -12.32 -3.07
N PRO A 138 5.25 -12.04 -2.78
CA PRO A 138 5.65 -10.88 -1.98
C PRO A 138 5.13 -9.57 -2.57
N GLY A 139 4.75 -8.62 -1.70
CA GLY A 139 4.39 -7.28 -2.12
C GLY A 139 5.58 -6.55 -2.76
N GLY A 140 5.45 -6.09 -4.01
CA GLY A 140 6.56 -5.44 -4.71
C GLY A 140 6.19 -4.75 -6.02
N PRO A 141 7.17 -4.02 -6.62
CA PRO A 141 7.05 -3.48 -7.96
C PRO A 141 7.42 -4.56 -8.99
N TYR A 142 6.52 -4.82 -9.92
CA TYR A 142 6.70 -5.83 -10.97
C TYR A 142 6.31 -5.25 -12.34
N MET A 143 6.90 -5.78 -13.41
CA MET A 143 6.23 -5.72 -14.71
C MET A 143 4.98 -6.60 -14.62
N LEU A 144 3.89 -6.19 -15.30
CA LEU A 144 2.63 -6.94 -15.21
C LEU A 144 2.81 -8.41 -15.59
N ASP A 145 3.53 -8.68 -16.69
CA ASP A 145 3.74 -10.05 -17.18
C ASP A 145 4.58 -10.88 -16.18
N GLU A 146 5.56 -10.25 -15.51
CA GLU A 146 6.33 -10.87 -14.44
C GLU A 146 5.44 -11.23 -13.24
N TYR A 147 4.57 -10.30 -12.83
CA TYR A 147 3.62 -10.53 -11.74
C TYR A 147 2.68 -11.71 -12.05
N LEU A 148 2.15 -11.77 -13.27
CA LEU A 148 1.27 -12.85 -13.70
C LEU A 148 1.99 -14.20 -13.71
N ALA A 149 3.26 -14.24 -14.13
CA ALA A 149 4.10 -15.45 -14.08
C ALA A 149 4.37 -15.90 -12.63
N LEU A 150 4.55 -14.96 -11.69
CA LEU A 150 4.69 -15.28 -10.26
C LEU A 150 3.38 -15.83 -9.67
N LEU A 151 2.23 -15.32 -10.09
CA LEU A 151 0.92 -15.86 -9.71
C LEU A 151 0.75 -17.30 -10.21
N GLU A 152 1.14 -17.60 -11.44
CA GLU A 152 1.09 -18.95 -12.00
C GLU A 152 1.91 -19.93 -11.14
N GLN A 153 3.13 -19.52 -10.73
CA GLN A 153 3.97 -20.33 -9.85
C GLN A 153 3.33 -20.53 -8.46
N ALA A 154 2.72 -19.47 -7.92
CA ALA A 154 2.03 -19.54 -6.63
C ALA A 154 0.82 -20.48 -6.66
N ILE A 155 0.04 -20.43 -7.74
CA ILE A 155 -1.10 -21.33 -7.98
C ILE A 155 -0.61 -22.79 -8.09
N ALA A 156 0.42 -23.05 -8.90
CA ALA A 156 0.99 -24.39 -9.07
C ALA A 156 1.52 -24.96 -7.76
N LYS A 157 2.09 -24.12 -6.90
CA LYS A 157 2.64 -24.53 -5.59
C LYS A 157 1.57 -24.77 -4.53
N SER A 158 0.53 -23.93 -4.49
CA SER A 158 -0.51 -23.98 -3.43
C SER A 158 -1.70 -24.85 -3.80
N GLY A 159 -1.95 -25.06 -5.12
CA GLY A 159 -3.17 -25.69 -5.63
C GLY A 159 -4.40 -24.79 -5.53
N ILE A 160 -4.24 -23.52 -5.13
CA ILE A 160 -5.34 -22.55 -5.05
C ILE A 160 -5.65 -22.05 -6.46
N ASP A 161 -6.89 -22.19 -6.91
CA ASP A 161 -7.35 -21.80 -8.25
C ASP A 161 -8.29 -20.59 -8.25
N ARG A 162 -8.66 -20.06 -7.09
CA ARG A 162 -9.56 -18.92 -6.91
C ARG A 162 -8.75 -17.65 -6.68
N LEU A 163 -8.91 -16.65 -7.56
CA LEU A 163 -8.17 -15.40 -7.53
C LEU A 163 -9.14 -14.23 -7.41
N GLN A 164 -8.94 -13.36 -6.42
CA GLN A 164 -9.71 -12.13 -6.30
C GLN A 164 -8.81 -10.91 -6.43
N PHE A 165 -9.01 -10.14 -7.49
CA PHE A 165 -8.23 -8.96 -7.80
C PHE A 165 -8.87 -7.68 -7.27
N PHE A 166 -8.02 -6.78 -6.77
CA PHE A 166 -8.33 -5.46 -6.23
C PHE A 166 -7.37 -4.40 -6.79
N GLY A 167 -7.67 -3.13 -6.50
CA GLY A 167 -6.78 -2.00 -6.75
C GLY A 167 -7.05 -1.27 -8.05
N ASP A 168 -6.48 -0.07 -8.15
CA ASP A 168 -6.63 0.83 -9.31
C ASP A 168 -5.89 0.35 -10.56
N GLY A 169 -4.94 -0.57 -10.41
CA GLY A 169 -4.26 -1.25 -11.52
C GLY A 169 -5.20 -2.04 -12.41
N LEU A 170 -6.38 -2.42 -11.91
CA LEU A 170 -7.42 -3.04 -12.72
C LEU A 170 -8.00 -2.11 -13.81
N LYS A 171 -7.89 -0.80 -13.64
CA LYS A 171 -8.35 0.18 -14.61
C LYS A 171 -7.59 0.06 -15.95
N PRO A 172 -6.24 0.15 -15.97
CA PRO A 172 -5.46 -0.02 -17.20
C PRO A 172 -5.19 -1.48 -17.56
N TYR A 173 -5.15 -2.41 -16.60
CA TYR A 173 -4.63 -3.77 -16.80
C TYR A 173 -5.68 -4.87 -16.66
N GLY A 174 -6.92 -4.55 -16.27
CA GLY A 174 -8.01 -5.53 -16.12
C GLY A 174 -8.19 -6.44 -17.34
N PRO A 175 -8.30 -5.90 -18.57
CA PRO A 175 -8.43 -6.74 -19.77
C PRO A 175 -7.27 -7.73 -19.97
N LYS A 176 -6.03 -7.36 -19.62
CA LYS A 176 -4.87 -8.27 -19.71
C LYS A 176 -4.92 -9.36 -18.64
N VAL A 177 -5.40 -9.04 -17.43
CA VAL A 177 -5.59 -10.02 -16.35
C VAL A 177 -6.69 -11.02 -16.75
N GLU A 178 -7.78 -10.55 -17.34
CA GLU A 178 -8.87 -11.42 -17.86
C GLU A 178 -8.40 -12.34 -18.99
N ASP A 179 -7.65 -11.80 -19.95
CA ASP A 179 -7.08 -12.56 -21.05
C ASP A 179 -6.11 -13.65 -20.52
N TRP A 180 -5.21 -13.28 -19.63
CA TRP A 180 -4.31 -14.24 -18.97
C TRP A 180 -5.10 -15.33 -18.24
N ALA A 181 -6.10 -14.97 -17.43
CA ALA A 181 -6.90 -15.92 -16.66
C ALA A 181 -7.67 -16.90 -17.58
N SER A 182 -8.11 -16.46 -18.78
CA SER A 182 -8.81 -17.30 -19.73
C SER A 182 -7.96 -18.46 -20.27
N GLY A 183 -6.63 -18.31 -20.26
CA GLY A 183 -5.66 -19.34 -20.64
C GLY A 183 -5.24 -20.27 -19.51
N HIS A 184 -5.74 -20.08 -18.29
CA HIS A 184 -5.33 -20.84 -17.11
C HIS A 184 -6.54 -21.48 -16.40
N PRO A 185 -6.38 -22.61 -15.72
CA PRO A 185 -7.47 -23.28 -14.98
C PRO A 185 -7.74 -22.56 -13.65
N VAL A 186 -8.13 -21.28 -13.70
CA VAL A 186 -8.39 -20.44 -12.52
C VAL A 186 -9.78 -19.81 -12.57
N GLN A 187 -10.34 -19.55 -11.39
CA GLN A 187 -11.58 -18.79 -11.22
C GLN A 187 -11.22 -17.35 -10.86
N LEU A 188 -11.37 -16.45 -11.83
CA LEU A 188 -11.07 -15.04 -11.66
C LEU A 188 -12.29 -14.28 -11.12
N PHE A 189 -12.08 -13.53 -10.03
CA PHE A 189 -13.02 -12.57 -9.48
C PHE A 189 -12.38 -11.18 -9.47
N ILE A 190 -13.06 -10.21 -10.06
CA ILE A 190 -12.64 -8.81 -10.07
C ILE A 190 -13.55 -8.03 -9.12
N ALA A 191 -12.96 -7.33 -8.16
CA ALA A 191 -13.70 -6.50 -7.23
C ALA A 191 -14.47 -5.40 -7.97
N LYS A 192 -15.73 -5.17 -7.60
CA LYS A 192 -16.51 -4.05 -8.09
C LYS A 192 -15.83 -2.73 -7.73
N GLU A 193 -16.06 -1.70 -8.54
CA GLU A 193 -15.37 -0.41 -8.36
C GLU A 193 -15.56 0.19 -6.96
N GLU A 194 -16.71 0.02 -6.35
CA GLU A 194 -17.02 0.50 -5.00
C GLU A 194 -16.24 -0.17 -3.86
N HIS A 195 -15.70 -1.39 -4.09
CA HIS A 195 -14.93 -2.19 -3.12
C HIS A 195 -13.50 -2.48 -3.58
N ARG A 196 -13.04 -1.78 -4.61
CA ARG A 196 -11.76 -2.05 -5.26
C ARG A 196 -10.58 -1.40 -4.58
N TYR A 197 -10.82 -0.31 -3.86
CA TYR A 197 -9.78 0.59 -3.38
C TYR A 197 -9.41 0.33 -1.92
N GLN A 198 -8.31 0.95 -1.50
CA GLN A 198 -7.82 0.93 -0.14
C GLN A 198 -8.85 1.54 0.83
N GLU A 199 -9.00 0.91 1.99
CA GLU A 199 -9.93 1.31 3.04
C GLU A 199 -9.25 1.32 4.42
N ALA A 200 -9.52 2.33 5.23
CA ALA A 200 -8.95 2.43 6.57
C ALA A 200 -9.43 1.32 7.51
N GLY A 201 -10.59 0.73 7.25
CA GLY A 201 -11.09 -0.43 7.99
C GLY A 201 -10.18 -1.65 7.89
N SER A 202 -9.64 -1.91 6.70
CA SER A 202 -8.67 -2.99 6.48
C SER A 202 -7.31 -2.67 7.10
N VAL A 203 -6.88 -1.40 7.02
CA VAL A 203 -5.69 -0.91 7.72
C VAL A 203 -5.84 -1.05 9.24
N ALA A 204 -7.02 -0.78 9.79
CA ALA A 204 -7.32 -0.93 11.19
C ALA A 204 -7.17 -2.39 11.66
N ARG A 205 -7.73 -3.33 10.91
CA ARG A 205 -7.68 -4.77 11.24
C ARG A 205 -6.25 -5.32 11.18
N LEU A 206 -5.52 -5.03 10.09
CA LEU A 206 -4.11 -5.44 9.99
C LEU A 206 -3.27 -4.71 11.05
N GLY A 207 -3.54 -3.42 11.30
CA GLY A 207 -2.89 -2.64 12.35
C GLY A 207 -3.09 -3.22 13.75
N LEU A 208 -4.30 -3.70 14.07
CA LEU A 208 -4.58 -4.40 15.34
C LEU A 208 -3.78 -5.70 15.43
N ALA A 209 -3.80 -6.53 14.37
CA ALA A 209 -3.06 -7.78 14.32
C ALA A 209 -1.55 -7.56 14.51
N GLU A 210 -0.97 -6.59 13.80
CA GLU A 210 0.45 -6.25 13.90
C GLU A 210 0.80 -5.61 15.26
N THR A 211 -0.09 -4.80 15.83
CA THR A 211 0.08 -4.24 17.18
C THR A 211 0.13 -5.35 18.24
N ASN A 212 -0.76 -6.34 18.15
CA ASN A 212 -0.79 -7.47 19.05
C ASN A 212 0.46 -8.38 18.92
N LYS A 213 1.12 -8.38 17.75
CA LYS A 213 2.42 -9.04 17.52
C LYS A 213 3.61 -8.19 18.04
N GLY A 214 3.38 -6.99 18.58
CA GLY A 214 4.42 -6.11 19.11
C GLY A 214 5.12 -5.25 18.05
N ASN A 215 4.55 -5.10 16.85
CA ASN A 215 5.13 -4.35 15.73
C ASN A 215 4.85 -2.84 15.78
N ALA A 216 4.21 -2.33 16.83
CA ALA A 216 4.06 -0.90 17.06
C ALA A 216 5.42 -0.25 17.41
N ARG A 217 5.73 0.88 16.76
CA ARG A 217 7.05 1.56 16.81
C ARG A 217 6.91 2.97 17.32
N GLU A 218 8.01 3.53 17.81
CA GLU A 218 8.12 4.95 18.13
C GLU A 218 7.97 5.79 16.85
N TYR A 219 7.24 6.90 16.94
CA TYR A 219 6.83 7.69 15.77
C TYR A 219 8.04 8.22 14.95
N GLU A 220 9.19 8.45 15.58
CA GLU A 220 10.43 8.90 14.92
C GLU A 220 10.98 7.88 13.94
N THR A 221 10.70 6.59 14.17
CA THR A 221 11.26 5.48 13.38
C THR A 221 10.35 5.04 12.23
N VAL A 222 9.15 5.64 12.11
CA VAL A 222 8.20 5.30 11.06
C VAL A 222 8.38 6.22 9.86
N PHE A 223 8.71 5.63 8.72
CA PHE A 223 8.93 6.33 7.44
C PHE A 223 8.06 5.74 6.33
N PRO A 224 7.76 6.55 5.31
CA PRO A 224 7.13 6.06 4.09
C PRO A 224 7.93 4.93 3.45
N ASN A 225 7.25 3.85 3.07
CA ASN A 225 7.83 2.75 2.30
C ASN A 225 7.65 3.02 0.80
N TYR A 226 8.64 3.66 0.20
CA TYR A 226 8.66 3.89 -1.24
C TYR A 226 9.25 2.65 -1.93
N MET A 227 8.40 1.77 -2.46
CA MET A 227 8.86 0.62 -3.25
C MET A 227 9.51 1.02 -4.57
N ARG A 228 9.36 2.27 -4.99
CA ARG A 228 10.01 2.85 -6.17
C ARG A 228 10.63 4.18 -5.79
N ILE A 229 11.88 4.38 -6.19
CA ILE A 229 12.55 5.69 -6.10
C ILE A 229 11.71 6.70 -6.90
N ALA A 230 11.47 7.88 -6.34
CA ALA A 230 10.76 8.94 -7.03
C ALA A 230 11.39 9.18 -8.42
N GLU A 231 10.56 9.35 -9.46
CA GLU A 231 11.06 9.52 -10.84
C GLU A 231 12.05 10.69 -10.96
N ALA A 232 11.85 11.74 -10.18
CA ALA A 232 12.79 12.87 -10.08
C ALA A 232 14.17 12.43 -9.53
N GLN A 233 14.20 11.56 -8.54
CA GLN A 233 15.45 11.03 -7.99
C GLN A 233 16.13 10.11 -9.00
N LYS A 234 15.40 9.23 -9.67
CA LYS A 234 15.94 8.38 -10.73
C LYS A 234 16.54 9.18 -11.88
N ASN A 235 15.83 10.22 -12.33
CA ASN A 235 16.33 11.13 -13.37
C ASN A 235 17.59 11.88 -12.93
N LEU A 236 17.69 12.25 -11.65
CA LEU A 236 18.89 12.88 -11.09
C LEU A 236 20.05 11.88 -11.04
N ASP A 237 19.80 10.66 -10.56
CA ASP A 237 20.81 9.60 -10.48
C ASP A 237 21.34 9.21 -11.87
N ASP A 238 20.44 9.07 -12.87
CA ASP A 238 20.80 8.83 -14.27
C ASP A 238 21.64 9.96 -14.86
N ARG A 239 21.30 11.21 -14.52
CA ARG A 239 22.06 12.41 -14.95
C ARG A 239 23.44 12.46 -14.32
N LEU A 240 23.54 12.19 -13.01
CA LEU A 240 24.81 12.13 -12.28
C LEU A 240 25.69 11.00 -12.81
N ALA A 241 25.11 9.83 -13.11
CA ALA A 241 25.84 8.71 -13.70
C ALA A 241 26.42 9.05 -15.07
N ARG A 242 25.67 9.77 -15.94
CA ARG A 242 26.17 10.26 -17.23
C ARG A 242 27.34 11.23 -17.07
N ILE A 243 27.18 12.23 -16.20
CA ILE A 243 28.23 13.22 -15.91
C ILE A 243 29.51 12.50 -15.41
N ALA A 244 29.38 11.51 -14.53
CA ALA A 244 30.51 10.74 -14.02
C ALA A 244 31.18 9.89 -15.11
N GLN A 245 30.42 9.34 -16.07
CA GLN A 245 30.96 8.62 -17.22
C GLN A 245 31.69 9.55 -18.20
N GLU A 246 31.11 10.71 -18.48
CA GLU A 246 31.75 11.74 -19.34
C GLU A 246 33.07 12.26 -18.72
N ALA A 247 33.08 12.51 -17.42
CA ALA A 247 34.30 12.92 -16.71
C ALA A 247 35.39 11.83 -16.79
N LYS A 248 35.05 10.57 -16.58
CA LYS A 248 36.01 9.44 -16.72
C LYS A 248 36.52 9.25 -18.13
N ALA A 249 35.65 9.48 -19.15
CA ALA A 249 36.04 9.42 -20.56
C ALA A 249 37.01 10.55 -20.93
N ALA A 250 36.78 11.76 -20.40
CA ALA A 250 37.65 12.91 -20.61
C ALA A 250 39.04 12.72 -19.93
N GLU A 251 39.09 12.11 -18.74
CA GLU A 251 40.32 11.75 -18.07
C GLU A 251 41.09 10.64 -18.81
N ALA A 252 40.40 9.71 -19.45
CA ALA A 252 41.02 8.59 -20.18
C ALA A 252 41.59 8.98 -21.57
N ASN A 253 41.14 10.14 -22.14
CA ASN A 253 41.59 10.61 -23.45
C ASN A 253 41.96 12.10 -23.43
N PRO A 254 43.04 12.51 -22.72
CA PRO A 254 43.43 13.93 -22.59
C PRO A 254 43.92 14.57 -23.89
N ALA A 255 44.07 13.84 -25.00
CA ALA A 255 44.66 14.31 -26.24
C ALA A 255 43.70 15.02 -27.19
N GLU A 256 42.37 14.97 -27.01
CA GLU A 256 41.37 15.59 -27.89
C GLU A 256 40.90 16.99 -27.49
N VAL A 257 41.32 17.50 -26.31
CA VAL A 257 40.83 18.82 -25.79
C VAL A 257 41.73 19.99 -26.17
N GLN A 258 42.80 19.80 -27.00
CA GLN A 258 43.72 20.90 -27.36
C GLN A 258 43.59 21.48 -28.75
N HIS A 259 42.50 21.22 -29.49
CA HIS A 259 42.26 21.81 -30.80
C HIS A 259 40.80 22.27 -30.96
N GLU A 260 40.47 23.37 -30.32
CA GLU A 260 39.49 24.37 -30.80
C GLU A 260 39.81 25.75 -30.21
#